data_1d2f9e8c0ae66431b2d4f843bb771f1c
#
_entry.id   1d2f9e8c0ae66431b2d4f843bb771f1c
#
_cell.length_a   1.000
_cell.length_b   1.000
_cell.length_c   1.000
_cell.angle_alpha   90.00
_cell.angle_beta   90.00
_cell.angle_gamma   90.00
#
_symmetry.space_group_name_H-M   'P 1'
#
loop_
_entity.id
_entity.type
_entity.pdbx_description
1 polymer ?
#
loop_
_entity_poly.entity_id
_entity_poly.type
_entity_poly.pdbx_seq_one_letter_code
_entity_poly.pdbx_strand_id
1 'polypeptide(L)'
;MSSTAQIDSALATAISGEQIAGLVAVAADANGPIYQSAFGRRNIADSQRMTTDTVFRIASMTKAITGAAAMQMVEQGKLSLDQPAKEILSFLADTKVLLGFDSQDHPILRAPRTEITLRNLLTHTAGFVYDTWNQAMHKYAQVAGLPAARTGKLEALTAPLNFDPGERWEYGINIDIAGRMVEQV
;
A
#
# COMPACT_ATOMS: atom_id res chain seq x y z
N MET A 1 -35.64 0.58 -20.53
CA MET A 1 -35.11 1.17 -19.28
C MET A 1 -33.80 1.87 -19.62
N SER A 2 -33.49 3.03 -19.04
CA SER A 2 -32.20 3.67 -19.23
C SER A 2 -31.09 2.78 -18.68
N SER A 3 -29.85 2.89 -19.19
CA SER A 3 -28.70 2.12 -18.70
C SER A 3 -28.47 2.35 -17.20
N THR A 4 -28.74 3.54 -16.67
CA THR A 4 -28.66 3.90 -15.25
C THR A 4 -29.66 3.12 -14.39
N ALA A 5 -30.89 2.93 -14.85
CA ALA A 5 -31.89 2.14 -14.10
C ALA A 5 -31.51 0.64 -13.97
N GLN A 6 -30.83 0.10 -14.95
CA GLN A 6 -30.29 -1.27 -14.85
C GLN A 6 -29.15 -1.37 -13.84
N ILE A 7 -28.26 -0.38 -13.80
CA ILE A 7 -27.19 -0.29 -12.78
C ILE A 7 -27.81 -0.17 -11.39
N ASP A 8 -28.75 0.75 -11.18
CA ASP A 8 -29.43 0.93 -9.89
C ASP A 8 -30.12 -0.37 -9.42
N SER A 9 -30.79 -1.08 -10.30
CA SER A 9 -31.44 -2.35 -9.98
C SER A 9 -30.42 -3.42 -9.56
N ALA A 10 -29.30 -3.53 -10.27
CA ALA A 10 -28.26 -4.51 -9.94
C ALA A 10 -27.62 -4.21 -8.57
N LEU A 11 -27.30 -2.94 -8.30
CA LEU A 11 -26.70 -2.50 -7.04
C LEU A 11 -27.68 -2.64 -5.86
N ALA A 12 -28.96 -2.28 -6.04
CA ALA A 12 -30.00 -2.47 -5.04
C ALA A 12 -30.21 -3.95 -4.69
N THR A 13 -30.12 -4.84 -5.68
CA THR A 13 -30.24 -6.30 -5.47
C THR A 13 -29.11 -6.83 -4.58
N ALA A 14 -27.87 -6.35 -4.76
CA ALA A 14 -26.73 -6.74 -3.92
C ALA A 14 -26.94 -6.34 -2.45
N ILE A 15 -27.58 -5.22 -2.20
CA ILE A 15 -27.92 -4.76 -0.84
C ILE A 15 -29.07 -5.58 -0.23
N SER A 16 -30.13 -5.81 -1.01
CA SER A 16 -31.31 -6.58 -0.53
C SER A 16 -30.99 -8.05 -0.22
N GLY A 17 -29.95 -8.62 -0.86
CA GLY A 17 -29.44 -9.94 -0.57
C GLY A 17 -28.54 -10.03 0.67
N GLU A 18 -28.39 -8.94 1.44
CA GLU A 18 -27.57 -8.82 2.66
C GLU A 18 -26.09 -9.22 2.48
N GLN A 19 -25.60 -9.24 1.24
CA GLN A 19 -24.21 -9.57 0.94
C GLN A 19 -23.24 -8.48 1.39
N ILE A 20 -23.67 -7.23 1.32
CA ILE A 20 -22.93 -6.05 1.76
C ILE A 20 -23.86 -5.06 2.47
N ALA A 21 -23.33 -4.32 3.44
CA ALA A 21 -24.12 -3.35 4.22
C ALA A 21 -24.58 -2.17 3.37
N GLY A 22 -23.71 -1.67 2.51
CA GLY A 22 -23.96 -0.53 1.65
C GLY A 22 -22.79 -0.29 0.69
N LEU A 23 -23.02 0.53 -0.30
CA LEU A 23 -22.04 0.91 -1.31
C LEU A 23 -22.27 2.34 -1.82
N VAL A 24 -21.22 2.94 -2.36
CA VAL A 24 -21.27 4.11 -3.23
C VAL A 24 -20.65 3.71 -4.56
N ALA A 25 -21.33 4.03 -5.65
CA ALA A 25 -20.82 3.79 -7.01
C ALA A 25 -20.71 5.13 -7.75
N VAL A 26 -19.56 5.34 -8.38
CA VAL A 26 -19.29 6.54 -9.19
C VAL A 26 -18.64 6.08 -10.50
N ALA A 27 -19.12 6.59 -11.61
CA ALA A 27 -18.44 6.54 -12.90
C ALA A 27 -18.25 7.95 -13.43
N ALA A 28 -17.11 8.24 -14.02
CA ALA A 28 -16.77 9.55 -14.53
C ALA A 28 -16.08 9.44 -15.90
N ASP A 29 -16.18 10.47 -16.71
CA ASP A 29 -15.38 10.71 -17.90
C ASP A 29 -14.53 11.99 -17.75
N ALA A 30 -13.93 12.45 -18.81
CA ALA A 30 -13.14 13.69 -18.83
C ALA A 30 -13.93 14.96 -18.46
N ASN A 31 -15.25 14.91 -18.53
CA ASN A 31 -16.15 16.05 -18.25
C ASN A 31 -16.71 16.00 -16.81
N GLY A 32 -16.51 14.89 -16.09
CA GLY A 32 -16.96 14.72 -14.73
C GLY A 32 -17.81 13.45 -14.51
N PRO A 33 -18.53 13.36 -13.37
CA PRO A 33 -19.35 12.20 -13.05
C PRO A 33 -20.49 12.01 -14.03
N ILE A 34 -20.58 10.84 -14.66
CA ILE A 34 -21.69 10.41 -15.53
C ILE A 34 -22.70 9.51 -14.81
N TYR A 35 -22.30 8.95 -13.65
CA TYR A 35 -23.14 8.18 -12.74
C TYR A 35 -22.65 8.35 -11.32
N GLN A 36 -23.57 8.54 -10.37
CA GLN A 36 -23.25 8.62 -8.96
C GLN A 36 -24.48 8.19 -8.14
N SER A 37 -24.31 7.18 -7.30
CA SER A 37 -25.40 6.67 -6.48
C SER A 37 -24.89 6.01 -5.19
N ALA A 38 -25.75 5.95 -4.15
CA ALA A 38 -25.44 5.34 -2.88
C ALA A 38 -26.61 4.44 -2.44
N PHE A 39 -26.32 3.25 -1.92
CA PHE A 39 -27.30 2.24 -1.51
C PHE A 39 -26.94 1.66 -0.15
N GLY A 40 -27.98 1.29 0.62
CA GLY A 40 -27.82 0.60 1.89
C GLY A 40 -27.41 1.51 3.05
N ARG A 41 -26.67 0.96 3.99
CA ARG A 41 -26.28 1.60 5.26
C ARG A 41 -24.76 1.65 5.40
N ARG A 42 -24.27 2.58 6.24
CA ARG A 42 -22.83 2.69 6.57
C ARG A 42 -22.35 1.51 7.41
N ASN A 43 -23.22 0.98 8.25
CA ASN A 43 -22.97 -0.16 9.13
C ASN A 43 -24.24 -1.02 9.21
N ILE A 44 -24.10 -2.33 9.28
CA ILE A 44 -25.24 -3.26 9.45
C ILE A 44 -25.95 -3.03 10.77
N ALA A 45 -25.20 -2.68 11.82
CA ALA A 45 -25.70 -2.52 13.19
C ALA A 45 -26.44 -1.20 13.45
N ASP A 46 -26.41 -0.23 12.54
CA ASP A 46 -27.05 1.06 12.71
C ASP A 46 -28.02 1.40 11.56
N SER A 47 -28.83 2.46 11.76
CA SER A 47 -29.80 2.92 10.77
C SER A 47 -29.24 3.97 9.80
N GLN A 48 -27.96 4.38 9.95
CA GLN A 48 -27.38 5.46 9.19
C GLN A 48 -27.23 5.05 7.72
N ARG A 49 -27.89 5.79 6.83
CA ARG A 49 -27.86 5.51 5.39
C ARG A 49 -26.49 5.82 4.79
N MET A 50 -26.13 5.04 3.78
CA MET A 50 -25.04 5.37 2.87
C MET A 50 -25.39 6.60 2.06
N THR A 51 -24.43 7.50 1.87
CA THR A 51 -24.55 8.71 1.05
C THR A 51 -23.33 8.86 0.16
N THR A 52 -23.44 9.63 -0.91
CA THR A 52 -22.35 9.80 -1.89
C THR A 52 -21.12 10.51 -1.33
N ASP A 53 -21.26 11.20 -0.22
CA ASP A 53 -20.21 11.86 0.56
C ASP A 53 -19.68 11.02 1.73
N THR A 54 -20.10 9.74 1.83
CA THR A 54 -19.59 8.83 2.86
C THR A 54 -18.09 8.62 2.69
N VAL A 55 -17.34 8.79 3.79
CA VAL A 55 -15.90 8.57 3.83
C VAL A 55 -15.59 7.09 3.99
N PHE A 56 -14.68 6.57 3.14
CA PHE A 56 -14.23 5.19 3.14
C PHE A 56 -12.74 5.09 3.47
N ARG A 57 -12.37 4.06 4.22
CA ARG A 57 -10.97 3.66 4.33
C ARG A 57 -10.59 2.88 3.09
N ILE A 58 -9.87 3.52 2.17
CA ILE A 58 -9.56 2.95 0.85
C ILE A 58 -8.37 1.97 0.84
N ALA A 59 -7.71 1.79 1.98
CA ALA A 59 -6.59 0.85 2.15
C ALA A 59 -5.56 0.96 1.01
N SER A 60 -5.23 -0.13 0.35
CA SER A 60 -4.19 -0.19 -0.68
C SER A 60 -4.51 0.58 -1.98
N MET A 61 -5.74 1.05 -2.17
CA MET A 61 -6.04 1.99 -3.26
C MET A 61 -5.26 3.32 -3.10
N THR A 62 -4.85 3.67 -1.88
CA THR A 62 -3.94 4.78 -1.58
C THR A 62 -2.62 4.68 -2.36
N LYS A 63 -2.15 3.47 -2.68
CA LYS A 63 -0.90 3.26 -3.41
C LYS A 63 -0.88 3.90 -4.79
N ALA A 64 -2.01 3.91 -5.49
CA ALA A 64 -2.12 4.58 -6.78
C ALA A 64 -1.91 6.09 -6.65
N ILE A 65 -2.44 6.70 -5.58
CA ILE A 65 -2.28 8.13 -5.28
C ILE A 65 -0.82 8.45 -4.94
N THR A 66 -0.21 7.63 -4.08
CA THR A 66 1.22 7.76 -3.73
C THR A 66 2.11 7.59 -4.96
N GLY A 67 1.82 6.60 -5.82
CA GLY A 67 2.53 6.40 -7.07
C GLY A 67 2.43 7.60 -8.02
N ALA A 68 1.24 8.17 -8.18
CA ALA A 68 1.04 9.38 -8.97
C ALA A 68 1.83 10.58 -8.40
N ALA A 69 1.83 10.77 -7.07
CA ALA A 69 2.60 11.81 -6.42
C ALA A 69 4.12 11.62 -6.63
N ALA A 70 4.61 10.39 -6.52
CA ALA A 70 6.02 10.08 -6.79
C ALA A 70 6.40 10.38 -8.24
N MET A 71 5.55 10.03 -9.20
CA MET A 71 5.79 10.33 -10.62
C MET A 71 5.74 11.83 -10.92
N GLN A 72 4.92 12.61 -10.22
CA GLN A 72 4.96 14.09 -10.31
C GLN A 72 6.31 14.64 -9.82
N MET A 73 6.89 14.07 -8.77
CA MET A 73 8.24 14.48 -8.31
C MET A 73 9.31 14.11 -9.34
N VAL A 74 9.15 12.99 -10.03
CA VAL A 74 10.05 12.60 -11.13
C VAL A 74 9.92 13.57 -12.32
N GLU A 75 8.71 13.92 -12.73
CA GLU A 75 8.44 14.91 -13.79
C GLU A 75 9.03 16.29 -13.47
N GLN A 76 9.00 16.70 -12.20
CA GLN A 76 9.58 17.94 -11.72
C GLN A 76 11.11 17.88 -11.54
N GLY A 77 11.74 16.74 -11.81
CA GLY A 77 13.19 16.53 -11.63
C GLY A 77 13.67 16.51 -10.18
N LYS A 78 12.75 16.39 -9.21
CA LYS A 78 13.07 16.31 -7.78
C LYS A 78 13.47 14.90 -7.33
N LEU A 79 12.95 13.88 -8.00
CA LEU A 79 13.30 12.48 -7.82
C LEU A 79 13.73 11.87 -9.16
N SER A 80 14.57 10.83 -9.11
CA SER A 80 14.85 9.98 -10.25
C SER A 80 14.44 8.54 -9.93
N LEU A 81 13.92 7.83 -10.94
CA LEU A 81 13.49 6.44 -10.75
C LEU A 81 14.64 5.52 -10.32
N ASP A 82 15.84 5.77 -10.79
CA ASP A 82 17.00 4.87 -10.64
C ASP A 82 18.07 5.40 -9.66
N GLN A 83 17.81 6.57 -8.99
CA GLN A 83 18.71 7.03 -7.94
C GLN A 83 18.60 6.14 -6.69
N PRO A 84 19.70 5.94 -5.94
CA PRO A 84 19.67 5.23 -4.67
C PRO A 84 18.74 5.94 -3.67
N ALA A 85 17.73 5.23 -3.18
CA ALA A 85 16.73 5.80 -2.26
C ALA A 85 17.35 6.31 -0.95
N LYS A 86 18.51 5.77 -0.54
CA LYS A 86 19.26 6.22 0.63
C LYS A 86 19.77 7.67 0.52
N GLU A 87 19.92 8.21 -0.69
CA GLU A 87 20.29 9.60 -0.91
C GLU A 87 19.18 10.57 -0.48
N ILE A 88 17.95 10.12 -0.49
CA ILE A 88 16.77 10.87 -0.03
C ILE A 88 16.40 10.47 1.41
N LEU A 89 16.44 9.18 1.73
CA LEU A 89 16.06 8.62 3.02
C LEU A 89 17.27 7.94 3.66
N SER A 90 18.04 8.67 4.46
CA SER A 90 19.31 8.21 5.04
C SER A 90 19.19 6.90 5.84
N PHE A 91 18.05 6.61 6.48
CA PHE A 91 17.85 5.37 7.24
C PHE A 91 17.94 4.11 6.35
N LEU A 92 17.75 4.22 5.04
CA LEU A 92 17.89 3.10 4.11
C LEU A 92 19.36 2.67 3.88
N ALA A 93 20.34 3.49 4.28
CA ALA A 93 21.76 3.14 4.16
C ALA A 93 22.14 1.94 5.03
N ASP A 94 21.44 1.74 6.16
CA ASP A 94 21.69 0.65 7.10
C ASP A 94 20.80 -0.59 6.86
N THR A 95 19.96 -0.56 5.83
CA THR A 95 19.05 -1.65 5.50
C THR A 95 19.83 -2.94 5.19
N LYS A 96 19.39 -4.06 5.74
CA LYS A 96 20.00 -5.39 5.58
C LYS A 96 19.03 -6.34 4.88
N VAL A 97 19.57 -7.44 4.37
CA VAL A 97 18.78 -8.57 3.86
C VAL A 97 18.74 -9.66 4.92
N LEU A 98 17.54 -10.11 5.27
CA LEU A 98 17.32 -11.24 6.17
C LEU A 98 17.56 -12.55 5.41
N LEU A 99 18.53 -13.35 5.86
CA LEU A 99 18.83 -14.67 5.31
C LEU A 99 18.10 -15.81 6.03
N GLY A 100 17.65 -15.56 7.26
CA GLY A 100 17.01 -16.54 8.13
C GLY A 100 17.38 -16.31 9.58
N PHE A 101 17.39 -17.37 10.35
CA PHE A 101 17.67 -17.34 11.79
C PHE A 101 18.65 -18.45 12.16
N ASP A 102 19.45 -18.20 13.17
CA ASP A 102 20.32 -19.23 13.75
C ASP A 102 19.53 -20.19 14.68
N SER A 103 20.24 -21.12 15.31
CA SER A 103 19.66 -22.10 16.22
C SER A 103 19.10 -21.50 17.53
N GLN A 104 19.40 -20.24 17.81
CA GLN A 104 18.94 -19.48 18.98
C GLN A 104 17.91 -18.40 18.59
N ASP A 105 17.36 -18.48 17.36
CA ASP A 105 16.40 -17.56 16.80
C ASP A 105 16.92 -16.12 16.58
N HIS A 106 18.26 -15.91 16.55
CA HIS A 106 18.80 -14.62 16.16
C HIS A 106 18.75 -14.44 14.64
N PRO A 107 18.36 -13.25 14.13
CA PRO A 107 18.31 -13.00 12.70
C PRO A 107 19.71 -12.98 12.07
N ILE A 108 19.89 -13.69 10.97
CA ILE A 108 21.10 -13.67 10.16
C ILE A 108 20.92 -12.62 9.07
N LEU A 109 21.70 -11.55 9.13
CA LEU A 109 21.57 -10.39 8.26
C LEU A 109 22.84 -10.17 7.43
N ARG A 110 22.70 -9.67 6.21
CA ARG A 110 23.82 -9.19 5.38
C ARG A 110 23.49 -7.87 4.70
N ALA A 111 24.49 -7.19 4.17
CA ALA A 111 24.27 -6.05 3.30
C ALA A 111 23.57 -6.48 1.99
N PRO A 112 22.69 -5.67 1.39
CA PRO A 112 22.14 -5.90 0.07
C PRO A 112 23.26 -5.83 -1.00
N ARG A 113 23.09 -6.56 -2.10
CA ARG A 113 24.04 -6.57 -3.23
C ARG A 113 23.81 -5.42 -4.22
N THR A 114 22.60 -4.89 -4.23
CA THR A 114 22.16 -3.82 -5.11
C THR A 114 21.48 -2.73 -4.29
N GLU A 115 21.47 -1.51 -4.81
CA GLU A 115 20.83 -0.39 -4.17
C GLU A 115 19.30 -0.47 -4.29
N ILE A 116 18.61 0.02 -3.27
CA ILE A 116 17.16 0.26 -3.34
C ILE A 116 16.94 1.53 -4.16
N THR A 117 16.07 1.47 -5.16
CA THR A 117 15.71 2.63 -5.98
C THR A 117 14.21 2.93 -5.89
N LEU A 118 13.80 4.14 -6.29
CA LEU A 118 12.38 4.49 -6.38
C LEU A 118 11.64 3.53 -7.32
N ARG A 119 12.27 3.11 -8.43
CA ARG A 119 11.73 2.11 -9.34
C ARG A 119 11.42 0.80 -8.62
N ASN A 120 12.37 0.28 -7.83
CA ASN A 120 12.15 -0.95 -7.07
C ASN A 120 11.01 -0.81 -6.06
N LEU A 121 10.88 0.34 -5.41
CA LEU A 121 9.80 0.62 -4.48
C LEU A 121 8.44 0.64 -5.18
N LEU A 122 8.31 1.37 -6.29
CA LEU A 122 7.06 1.51 -7.04
C LEU A 122 6.62 0.19 -7.70
N THR A 123 7.55 -0.71 -8.01
CA THR A 123 7.27 -2.00 -8.64
C THR A 123 7.22 -3.18 -7.68
N HIS A 124 7.36 -2.95 -6.37
CA HIS A 124 7.43 -4.01 -5.34
C HIS A 124 8.57 -5.01 -5.57
N THR A 125 9.72 -4.53 -6.05
CA THR A 125 10.92 -5.34 -6.26
C THR A 125 12.09 -4.93 -5.36
N ALA A 126 11.88 -4.06 -4.37
CA ALA A 126 12.93 -3.61 -3.47
C ALA A 126 13.35 -4.63 -2.40
N GLY A 127 12.53 -5.66 -2.17
CA GLY A 127 12.82 -6.68 -1.16
C GLY A 127 12.05 -6.52 0.15
N PHE A 128 11.33 -5.43 0.35
CA PHE A 128 10.43 -5.26 1.48
C PHE A 128 9.15 -6.07 1.29
N VAL A 129 8.72 -6.74 2.35
CA VAL A 129 7.53 -7.58 2.37
C VAL A 129 6.62 -7.21 3.55
N TYR A 130 5.40 -7.74 3.57
CA TYR A 130 4.54 -7.65 4.75
C TYR A 130 4.71 -8.85 5.67
N ASP A 131 4.84 -8.59 6.97
CA ASP A 131 4.85 -9.59 8.03
C ASP A 131 3.61 -10.49 8.04
N THR A 132 2.48 -9.99 7.56
CA THR A 132 1.20 -10.71 7.48
C THR A 132 1.25 -11.91 6.52
N TRP A 133 2.07 -11.84 5.46
CA TRP A 133 2.12 -12.86 4.40
C TRP A 133 3.48 -13.55 4.27
N ASN A 134 4.51 -13.00 4.90
CA ASN A 134 5.85 -13.57 4.86
C ASN A 134 6.26 -14.09 6.24
N GLN A 135 6.43 -15.40 6.37
CA GLN A 135 6.72 -16.06 7.65
C GLN A 135 8.07 -15.62 8.26
N ALA A 136 9.10 -15.42 7.43
CA ALA A 136 10.40 -14.98 7.91
C ALA A 136 10.32 -13.56 8.48
N MET A 137 9.59 -12.66 7.79
CA MET A 137 9.35 -11.30 8.27
C MET A 137 8.46 -11.29 9.52
N HIS A 138 7.44 -12.15 9.59
CA HIS A 138 6.62 -12.30 10.79
C HIS A 138 7.47 -12.66 12.02
N LYS A 139 8.34 -13.67 11.87
CA LYS A 139 9.27 -14.07 12.93
C LYS A 139 10.26 -12.95 13.28
N TYR A 140 10.81 -12.26 12.26
CA TYR A 140 11.71 -11.14 12.49
C TYR A 140 11.02 -10.02 13.29
N ALA A 141 9.80 -9.65 12.94
CA ALA A 141 9.06 -8.61 13.64
C ALA A 141 8.85 -8.97 15.13
N GLN A 142 8.58 -10.25 15.44
CA GLN A 142 8.43 -10.72 16.82
C GLN A 142 9.75 -10.64 17.59
N VAL A 143 10.85 -11.17 17.02
CA VAL A 143 12.16 -11.22 17.69
C VAL A 143 12.76 -9.83 17.87
N ALA A 144 12.64 -8.97 16.89
CA ALA A 144 13.19 -7.61 16.91
C ALA A 144 12.25 -6.58 17.60
N GLY A 145 11.03 -6.98 17.99
CA GLY A 145 10.04 -6.04 18.53
C GLY A 145 9.56 -4.99 17.54
N LEU A 146 9.62 -5.30 16.22
CA LEU A 146 9.23 -4.36 15.18
C LEU A 146 7.70 -4.20 15.16
N PRO A 147 7.16 -2.96 15.16
CA PRO A 147 5.72 -2.77 15.06
C PRO A 147 5.19 -3.23 13.70
N ALA A 148 4.01 -3.82 13.69
CA ALA A 148 3.37 -4.23 12.43
C ALA A 148 3.13 -3.03 11.52
N ALA A 149 3.31 -3.19 10.22
CA ALA A 149 3.14 -2.12 9.21
C ALA A 149 1.76 -1.43 9.28
N ARG A 150 0.69 -2.19 9.62
CA ARG A 150 -0.67 -1.67 9.79
C ARG A 150 -0.84 -0.61 10.89
N THR A 151 0.16 -0.47 11.79
CA THR A 151 0.14 0.54 12.85
C THR A 151 0.42 1.95 12.34
N GLY A 152 1.01 2.10 11.15
CA GLY A 152 1.45 3.36 10.57
C GLY A 152 2.65 3.99 11.28
N LYS A 153 3.31 3.27 12.19
CA LYS A 153 4.51 3.76 12.89
C LYS A 153 5.72 3.75 11.95
N LEU A 154 6.55 4.79 12.04
CA LEU A 154 7.75 4.91 11.19
C LEU A 154 8.76 3.79 11.42
N GLU A 155 8.85 3.28 12.65
CA GLU A 155 9.73 2.17 13.00
C GLU A 155 9.43 0.91 12.18
N ALA A 156 8.18 0.70 11.73
CA ALA A 156 7.82 -0.40 10.85
C ALA A 156 8.56 -0.37 9.49
N LEU A 157 9.02 0.82 9.07
CA LEU A 157 9.75 1.01 7.80
C LEU A 157 11.24 0.63 7.91
N THR A 158 11.75 0.33 9.11
CA THR A 158 13.13 -0.12 9.32
C THR A 158 13.29 -1.65 9.18
N ALA A 159 12.25 -2.33 8.71
CA ALA A 159 12.28 -3.76 8.43
C ALA A 159 13.42 -4.13 7.45
N PRO A 160 14.07 -5.29 7.60
CA PRO A 160 15.02 -5.78 6.62
C PRO A 160 14.32 -6.19 5.32
N LEU A 161 15.12 -6.30 4.26
CA LEU A 161 14.71 -6.93 3.01
C LEU A 161 14.66 -8.45 3.16
N ASN A 162 13.85 -9.12 2.35
CA ASN A 162 13.82 -10.59 2.25
C ASN A 162 14.56 -11.13 1.02
N PHE A 163 15.02 -10.25 0.15
CA PHE A 163 15.83 -10.55 -1.04
C PHE A 163 16.51 -9.26 -1.53
N ASP A 164 17.47 -9.41 -2.43
CA ASP A 164 18.17 -8.26 -3.00
C ASP A 164 17.24 -7.42 -3.90
N PRO A 165 17.35 -6.07 -3.88
CA PRO A 165 16.58 -5.22 -4.76
C PRO A 165 16.74 -5.60 -6.24
N GLY A 166 15.60 -5.76 -6.93
CA GLY A 166 15.53 -6.17 -8.34
C GLY A 166 15.47 -7.69 -8.57
N GLU A 167 15.67 -8.53 -7.56
CA GLU A 167 15.73 -9.99 -7.73
C GLU A 167 14.37 -10.60 -8.08
N ARG A 168 13.30 -10.16 -7.42
CA ARG A 168 11.93 -10.65 -7.64
C ARG A 168 10.89 -9.67 -7.18
N TRP A 169 9.64 -9.96 -7.49
CA TRP A 169 8.47 -9.23 -7.01
C TRP A 169 7.91 -9.87 -5.72
N GLU A 170 7.65 -9.05 -4.70
CA GLU A 170 6.89 -9.44 -3.53
C GLU A 170 6.19 -8.22 -2.92
N TYR A 171 4.88 -8.34 -2.68
CA TYR A 171 4.07 -7.24 -2.17
C TYR A 171 4.43 -6.91 -0.72
N GLY A 172 4.69 -5.64 -0.43
CA GLY A 172 5.11 -5.20 0.91
C GLY A 172 5.00 -3.69 1.12
N ILE A 173 5.73 -3.19 2.11
CA ILE A 173 5.74 -1.78 2.56
C ILE A 173 6.46 -0.83 1.58
N ASN A 174 6.74 -1.26 0.37
CA ASN A 174 7.55 -0.51 -0.60
C ASN A 174 6.96 0.88 -0.90
N ILE A 175 5.64 0.97 -1.09
CA ILE A 175 4.98 2.25 -1.44
C ILE A 175 4.91 3.20 -0.24
N ASP A 176 4.91 2.68 0.99
CA ASP A 176 5.02 3.51 2.19
C ASP A 176 6.37 4.25 2.20
N ILE A 177 7.46 3.56 1.84
CA ILE A 177 8.80 4.15 1.71
C ILE A 177 8.86 5.13 0.54
N ALA A 178 8.25 4.81 -0.62
CA ALA A 178 8.13 5.76 -1.73
C ALA A 178 7.39 7.04 -1.31
N GLY A 179 6.34 6.92 -0.50
CA GLY A 179 5.63 8.06 0.09
C GLY A 179 6.55 8.92 0.96
N ARG A 180 7.45 8.31 1.74
CA ARG A 180 8.46 9.06 2.52
C ARG A 180 9.46 9.79 1.63
N MET A 181 9.82 9.23 0.47
CA MET A 181 10.66 9.96 -0.50
C MET A 181 9.93 11.21 -1.03
N VAL A 182 8.63 11.11 -1.30
CA VAL A 182 7.81 12.26 -1.75
C VAL A 182 7.74 13.35 -0.67
N GLU A 183 7.58 12.96 0.60
CA GLU A 183 7.54 13.93 1.71
C GLU A 183 8.86 14.68 1.92
N GLN A 184 9.98 14.07 1.53
CA GLN A 184 11.31 14.62 1.76
C GLN A 184 11.71 15.69 0.71
N VAL A 185 11.09 15.72 -0.47
CA VAL A 185 11.44 16.60 -1.60
C VAL A 185 10.33 17.58 -1.95
#